data_bad9873be26c6d46c1bee2f73adfaae3
#
_entry.id   bad9873be26c6d46c1bee2f73adfaae3
#
_cell.length_a   1.000
_cell.length_b   1.000
_cell.length_c   1.000
_cell.angle_alpha   90.00
_cell.angle_beta   90.00
_cell.angle_gamma   90.00
#
_symmetry.space_group_name_H-M   'P 1'
#
loop_
_entity.id
_entity.type
_entity.pdbx_description
1 polymer ?
#
loop_
_entity_poly.entity_id
_entity_poly.type
_entity_poly.pdbx_seq_one_letter_code
_entity_poly.pdbx_strand_id
1 'polypeptide(L)'
;MSETTSRGQHEAASRGCPETSQRMGRADAAAAARPRSTRCRWVAATVVLVILGAGAGAAWSVGAFRPDRSSGGNAGARAPQTYTVTRRDISATTSQNATLGYAGSYKVTGKGSGTLTWLPSAGRVIRQGRVLYRVDNGTPVVLLYGSVPGWRNLSEGTTGEDVTQLNHDLVGLGYATSSDIRALGWDYYSWATRYAVENMEKDLGVPSPSGSLPQGSVVFEPQALRVSQVTASPGSPASGPILSATSDRHVVTIALSTSMESQVKAGDSVSVTLPDGSATPGVITSVGTVASGSSSSATITVQVKLTHPSAAGSLDQAPVTVNITTARASNVLVVQVGALLAQPPGGYAVEVAGAGNTRRRVPVRVGLFDDTAGLVQVTGNLRPGERVVVPNI
;
A
#
# COMPACT_ATOMS: atom_id res chain seq x y z
N MET A 1 -19.96 -44.09 62.37
CA MET A 1 -19.45 -45.46 62.45
C MET A 1 -18.56 -45.58 61.31
N SER A 2 -17.33 -45.35 61.57
CA SER A 2 -16.11 -46.23 61.56
C SER A 2 -15.50 -46.18 60.15
N GLU A 3 -14.40 -45.44 59.95
CA GLU A 3 -12.97 -45.76 60.12
C GLU A 3 -12.56 -46.89 59.13
N THR A 4 -11.51 -46.80 58.34
CA THR A 4 -10.08 -46.74 58.68
C THR A 4 -9.26 -46.59 57.38
N THR A 5 -8.42 -45.61 57.16
CA THR A 5 -6.94 -45.53 57.25
C THR A 5 -6.13 -46.68 56.58
N SER A 6 -5.18 -46.34 55.71
CA SER A 6 -3.76 -46.77 55.69
C SER A 6 -3.14 -46.32 54.36
N ARG A 7 -2.30 -45.37 54.23
CA ARG A 7 -0.87 -45.15 54.52
C ARG A 7 0.07 -46.23 54.01
N GLY A 8 0.94 -45.89 53.10
CA GLY A 8 2.09 -46.65 52.65
C GLY A 8 3.03 -45.79 51.81
N GLN A 9 3.95 -45.12 52.50
CA GLN A 9 5.17 -44.50 51.93
C GLN A 9 6.19 -45.59 51.62
N HIS A 10 7.05 -45.33 50.65
CA HIS A 10 8.50 -45.60 50.62
C HIS A 10 9.01 -45.09 49.28
N GLU A 11 9.72 -44.01 49.20
CA GLU A 11 11.14 -43.75 49.52
C GLU A 11 12.14 -44.45 48.59
N ALA A 12 12.74 -43.67 47.76
CA ALA A 12 14.13 -43.22 47.69
C ALA A 12 15.10 -43.97 46.73
N ALA A 13 15.92 -43.16 46.21
CA ALA A 13 17.35 -43.29 45.82
C ALA A 13 17.59 -43.53 44.33
N SER A 14 18.15 -42.63 43.62
CA SER A 14 19.42 -41.89 43.61
C SER A 14 20.47 -42.53 42.67
N ARG A 15 21.16 -41.66 41.96
CA ARG A 15 22.50 -41.77 41.32
C ARG A 15 22.51 -42.46 39.94
N GLY A 16 23.23 -42.00 38.92
CA GLY A 16 24.30 -41.01 38.82
C GLY A 16 24.67 -40.86 37.37
N CYS A 17 25.20 -39.75 37.04
CA CYS A 17 26.05 -39.58 35.86
C CYS A 17 27.31 -40.41 35.91
N PRO A 18 27.96 -40.73 34.78
CA PRO A 18 29.26 -40.12 34.60
C PRO A 18 29.50 -39.52 33.20
N GLU A 19 30.22 -38.43 33.21
CA GLU A 19 31.12 -37.92 32.17
C GLU A 19 32.18 -39.01 31.80
N THR A 20 32.66 -38.94 30.58
CA THR A 20 34.09 -38.95 30.21
C THR A 20 34.21 -39.36 28.74
N SER A 21 34.69 -38.48 27.93
CA SER A 21 36.07 -38.29 27.51
C SER A 21 36.40 -38.80 26.12
N GLN A 22 36.72 -37.87 25.29
CA GLN A 22 37.76 -37.81 24.26
C GLN A 22 38.21 -39.15 23.62
N ARG A 23 38.17 -39.20 22.28
CA ARG A 23 39.42 -39.44 21.51
C ARG A 23 39.30 -38.99 20.06
N MET A 24 40.32 -38.25 19.70
CA MET A 24 40.83 -37.94 18.38
C MET A 24 40.91 -39.15 17.46
N GLY A 25 40.56 -38.92 16.20
CA GLY A 25 40.91 -39.81 15.09
C GLY A 25 41.05 -38.96 13.81
N ARG A 26 42.24 -38.82 13.38
CA ARG A 26 42.81 -38.04 12.29
C ARG A 26 42.80 -38.89 11.01
N ALA A 27 42.87 -38.20 9.86
CA ALA A 27 43.24 -38.66 8.50
C ALA A 27 42.02 -39.13 7.64
N ASP A 28 41.81 -38.80 6.35
CA ASP A 28 42.74 -38.24 5.36
C ASP A 28 41.96 -37.60 4.21
N ALA A 29 42.57 -36.61 3.67
CA ALA A 29 42.60 -36.06 2.34
C ALA A 29 41.90 -36.78 1.19
N ALA A 30 41.10 -36.04 0.42
CA ALA A 30 41.18 -36.08 -1.04
C ALA A 30 40.70 -34.76 -1.66
N ALA A 31 41.60 -34.18 -2.38
CA ALA A 31 41.54 -32.96 -3.17
C ALA A 31 40.59 -33.10 -4.36
N ALA A 32 39.85 -32.02 -4.67
CA ALA A 32 39.44 -31.72 -6.04
C ALA A 32 39.29 -30.23 -6.23
N ALA A 33 40.26 -29.68 -6.84
CA ALA A 33 40.43 -28.62 -7.83
C ALA A 33 39.34 -27.57 -8.00
N ARG A 34 39.74 -26.31 -7.72
CA ARG A 34 39.21 -25.06 -8.27
C ARG A 34 39.76 -24.84 -9.69
N PRO A 35 39.05 -24.21 -10.60
CA PRO A 35 39.68 -23.33 -11.57
C PRO A 35 39.47 -21.88 -11.17
N ARG A 36 40.59 -21.20 -10.90
CA ARG A 36 40.74 -19.74 -10.91
C ARG A 36 40.59 -19.24 -12.33
N SER A 37 39.64 -18.38 -12.62
CA SER A 37 39.70 -17.48 -13.78
C SER A 37 40.34 -16.15 -13.38
N THR A 38 41.61 -16.07 -13.53
CA THR A 38 42.45 -14.84 -13.60
C THR A 38 42.29 -14.27 -15.00
N ARG A 39 41.34 -13.40 -15.25
CA ARG A 39 41.29 -12.51 -16.41
C ARG A 39 40.45 -11.28 -16.06
N CYS A 40 41.02 -10.30 -15.36
CA CYS A 40 40.56 -8.89 -15.35
C CYS A 40 41.50 -8.04 -14.49
N ARG A 41 42.80 -8.01 -14.79
CA ARG A 41 43.76 -7.07 -14.11
C ARG A 41 44.78 -6.46 -15.05
N TRP A 42 44.56 -6.45 -16.37
CA TRP A 42 45.53 -5.88 -17.34
C TRP A 42 44.97 -4.78 -18.25
N VAL A 43 43.84 -4.17 -17.95
CA VAL A 43 43.24 -3.07 -18.74
C VAL A 43 43.41 -1.70 -18.07
N ALA A 44 43.88 -1.63 -16.82
CA ALA A 44 44.02 -0.37 -16.08
C ALA A 44 45.46 0.22 -16.13
N ALA A 45 46.42 -0.43 -16.79
CA ALA A 45 47.82 0.04 -16.80
C ALA A 45 48.32 0.68 -18.12
N THR A 46 47.47 0.72 -19.17
CA THR A 46 47.84 1.25 -20.50
C THR A 46 47.28 2.64 -20.82
N VAL A 47 46.48 3.25 -19.96
CA VAL A 47 45.93 4.61 -20.20
C VAL A 47 46.76 5.72 -19.53
N VAL A 48 47.68 5.39 -18.63
CA VAL A 48 48.50 6.39 -17.91
C VAL A 48 49.83 6.73 -18.63
N LEU A 49 50.21 5.96 -19.67
CA LEU A 49 51.53 6.16 -20.34
C LEU A 49 51.42 6.92 -21.69
N VAL A 50 50.26 7.40 -22.10
CA VAL A 50 50.08 8.21 -23.32
C VAL A 50 49.97 9.71 -23.04
N ILE A 51 49.87 10.14 -21.76
CA ILE A 51 49.73 11.56 -21.38
C ILE A 51 51.07 12.20 -20.99
N LEU A 52 52.17 11.44 -20.89
CA LEU A 52 53.52 11.97 -20.54
C LEU A 52 54.50 12.04 -21.70
N GLY A 53 54.06 11.83 -22.96
CA GLY A 53 54.93 11.82 -24.15
C GLY A 53 54.81 13.01 -25.10
N ALA A 54 54.04 14.07 -24.78
CA ALA A 54 53.80 15.20 -25.69
C ALA A 54 54.23 16.56 -25.07
N GLY A 55 55.28 16.58 -24.30
CA GLY A 55 55.76 17.78 -23.57
C GLY A 55 57.22 18.14 -23.78
N ALA A 56 57.89 17.75 -24.89
CA ALA A 56 59.23 18.21 -25.13
C ALA A 56 59.53 18.34 -26.63
N GLY A 57 59.29 19.53 -27.19
CA GLY A 57 59.70 19.79 -28.56
C GLY A 57 58.95 20.93 -29.21
N ALA A 58 59.20 22.18 -28.78
CA ALA A 58 59.13 23.40 -29.59
C ALA A 58 59.45 24.64 -28.71
N ALA A 59 60.68 24.80 -28.38
CA ALA A 59 61.18 26.09 -28.05
C ALA A 59 62.21 26.44 -29.14
N TRP A 60 61.81 27.33 -30.06
CA TRP A 60 62.59 28.29 -30.76
C TRP A 60 61.83 28.85 -31.94
N SER A 61 61.11 29.95 -31.72
CA SER A 61 60.90 31.01 -32.66
C SER A 61 60.60 32.30 -31.88
N VAL A 62 61.65 33.03 -31.64
CA VAL A 62 61.63 34.43 -31.20
C VAL A 62 61.04 35.24 -32.34
N GLY A 63 59.99 35.98 -32.12
CA GLY A 63 59.53 36.98 -33.05
C GLY A 63 58.13 37.47 -32.78
N ALA A 64 58.05 38.68 -32.23
CA ALA A 64 56.92 39.59 -32.33
C ALA A 64 55.65 39.29 -31.54
N PHE A 65 55.69 39.47 -30.20
CA PHE A 65 54.52 39.91 -29.47
C PHE A 65 54.36 41.43 -29.58
N ARG A 66 53.64 41.91 -30.56
CA ARG A 66 52.98 43.18 -30.48
C ARG A 66 51.73 42.99 -29.57
N PRO A 67 51.51 43.80 -28.54
CA PRO A 67 50.24 43.81 -27.84
C PRO A 67 49.25 44.57 -28.76
N ASP A 68 48.52 43.79 -29.55
CA ASP A 68 47.27 44.29 -30.11
C ASP A 68 46.33 44.55 -28.94
N ARG A 69 46.12 45.80 -28.67
CA ARG A 69 44.93 46.28 -27.96
C ARG A 69 43.73 45.99 -28.81
N SER A 70 43.30 44.73 -28.90
CA SER A 70 42.00 44.41 -29.36
C SER A 70 41.03 44.87 -28.26
N SER A 71 40.36 45.97 -28.59
CA SER A 71 39.12 46.46 -27.98
C SER A 71 38.33 45.32 -27.33
N GLY A 72 38.07 45.54 -26.04
CA GLY A 72 37.13 44.68 -25.29
C GLY A 72 35.85 44.51 -26.06
N GLY A 73 35.75 43.39 -26.75
CA GLY A 73 34.47 42.90 -27.24
C GLY A 73 33.59 42.71 -25.99
N ASN A 74 32.59 43.55 -25.86
CA ASN A 74 31.44 43.33 -25.01
C ASN A 74 31.06 41.85 -25.19
N ALA A 75 31.46 41.00 -24.26
CA ALA A 75 30.81 39.74 -24.05
C ALA A 75 29.34 40.12 -23.82
N GLY A 76 28.53 39.99 -24.86
CA GLY A 76 27.13 40.35 -24.83
C GLY A 76 26.52 39.74 -23.58
N ALA A 77 26.28 40.56 -22.59
CA ALA A 77 25.58 40.16 -21.39
C ALA A 77 24.26 39.55 -21.88
N ARG A 78 24.17 38.22 -21.85
CA ARG A 78 22.94 37.48 -22.16
C ARG A 78 21.84 38.17 -21.40
N ALA A 79 20.84 38.64 -22.10
CA ALA A 79 19.67 39.27 -21.46
C ALA A 79 19.17 38.33 -20.34
N PRO A 80 19.02 38.87 -19.13
CA PRO A 80 18.61 38.03 -18.00
C PRO A 80 17.24 37.42 -18.33
N GLN A 81 17.08 36.14 -18.01
CA GLN A 81 15.77 35.51 -18.12
C GLN A 81 14.80 36.24 -17.19
N THR A 82 13.58 36.48 -17.65
CA THR A 82 12.55 37.11 -16.85
C THR A 82 11.34 36.21 -16.76
N TYR A 83 10.72 36.16 -15.59
CA TYR A 83 9.45 35.49 -15.35
C TYR A 83 8.37 36.55 -15.12
N THR A 84 7.17 36.36 -15.69
CA THR A 84 6.06 37.31 -15.49
C THR A 84 5.31 36.95 -14.20
N VAL A 85 5.13 37.93 -13.33
CA VAL A 85 4.31 37.80 -12.12
C VAL A 85 2.87 37.55 -12.53
N THR A 86 2.29 36.47 -12.10
CA THR A 86 0.89 36.12 -12.41
C THR A 86 0.11 35.82 -11.13
N ARG A 87 -1.22 35.92 -11.23
CA ARG A 87 -2.10 35.39 -10.19
C ARG A 87 -2.57 34.02 -10.59
N ARG A 88 -2.41 33.06 -9.70
CA ARG A 88 -2.88 31.69 -9.90
C ARG A 88 -3.07 30.97 -8.57
N ASP A 89 -3.74 29.86 -8.63
CA ASP A 89 -3.83 28.92 -7.52
C ASP A 89 -2.53 28.12 -7.44
N ILE A 90 -2.03 27.92 -6.24
CA ILE A 90 -0.89 27.06 -5.95
C ILE A 90 -1.21 26.14 -4.78
N SER A 91 -0.52 25.02 -4.74
CA SER A 91 -0.66 24.03 -3.67
C SER A 91 0.70 23.50 -3.23
N ALA A 92 0.86 23.31 -1.94
CA ALA A 92 1.96 22.55 -1.40
C ALA A 92 1.55 21.06 -1.37
N THR A 93 2.43 20.21 -1.82
CA THR A 93 2.23 18.76 -1.81
C THR A 93 3.33 18.09 -1.03
N THR A 94 2.98 17.03 -0.31
CA THR A 94 3.94 16.17 0.38
C THR A 94 3.80 14.76 -0.13
N SER A 95 4.90 14.17 -0.58
CA SER A 95 4.93 12.79 -1.06
C SER A 95 5.10 11.83 0.11
N GLN A 96 4.28 10.79 0.14
CA GLN A 96 4.31 9.73 1.15
C GLN A 96 4.37 8.36 0.48
N ASN A 97 5.20 7.49 1.02
CA ASN A 97 5.21 6.08 0.61
C ASN A 97 3.96 5.38 1.15
N ALA A 98 3.38 4.56 0.32
CA ALA A 98 2.15 3.84 0.64
C ALA A 98 2.14 2.45 -0.02
N THR A 99 1.19 1.63 0.40
CA THR A 99 0.97 0.30 -0.17
C THR A 99 -0.42 0.24 -0.78
N LEU A 100 -0.49 -0.09 -2.07
CA LEU A 100 -1.71 -0.42 -2.76
C LEU A 100 -2.03 -1.89 -2.52
N GLY A 101 -3.22 -2.19 -2.04
CA GLY A 101 -3.71 -3.55 -1.80
C GLY A 101 -5.22 -3.58 -1.87
N TYR A 102 -5.82 -4.53 -1.16
CA TYR A 102 -7.27 -4.68 -1.08
C TYR A 102 -7.76 -4.42 0.35
N ALA A 103 -8.93 -3.82 0.47
CA ALA A 103 -9.51 -3.40 1.74
C ALA A 103 -10.00 -4.58 2.58
N GLY A 104 -9.94 -4.43 3.91
CA GLY A 104 -10.44 -5.42 4.86
C GLY A 104 -9.48 -6.58 5.08
N SER A 105 -9.76 -7.34 6.14
CA SER A 105 -9.04 -8.57 6.47
C SER A 105 -10.05 -9.54 7.08
N TYR A 106 -10.29 -10.64 6.40
CA TYR A 106 -11.26 -11.67 6.75
C TYR A 106 -10.51 -12.99 6.96
N LYS A 107 -10.81 -13.68 8.05
CA LYS A 107 -10.25 -15.00 8.35
C LYS A 107 -11.36 -16.02 8.28
N VAL A 108 -11.35 -16.84 7.24
CA VAL A 108 -12.31 -17.94 7.11
C VAL A 108 -11.82 -19.11 7.95
N THR A 109 -12.62 -19.43 8.96
CA THR A 109 -12.38 -20.56 9.85
C THR A 109 -13.46 -21.61 9.61
N GLY A 110 -13.05 -22.82 9.27
CA GLY A 110 -13.97 -23.95 9.13
C GLY A 110 -14.57 -24.34 10.47
N LYS A 111 -15.88 -24.59 10.48
CA LYS A 111 -16.67 -25.02 11.64
C LYS A 111 -17.24 -26.43 11.47
N GLY A 112 -17.11 -26.98 10.26
CA GLY A 112 -17.59 -28.31 9.93
C GLY A 112 -16.64 -29.42 10.34
N SER A 113 -17.14 -30.66 10.29
CA SER A 113 -16.35 -31.89 10.32
C SER A 113 -15.98 -32.31 8.88
N GLY A 114 -15.08 -33.28 8.75
CA GLY A 114 -14.66 -33.84 7.47
C GLY A 114 -13.30 -33.38 7.00
N THR A 115 -12.97 -33.70 5.78
CA THR A 115 -11.67 -33.48 5.15
C THR A 115 -11.80 -32.50 3.99
N LEU A 116 -10.91 -31.53 3.89
CA LEU A 116 -10.86 -30.59 2.77
C LEU A 116 -10.47 -31.30 1.48
N THR A 117 -11.33 -31.22 0.45
CA THR A 117 -11.12 -31.85 -0.85
C THR A 117 -10.80 -30.85 -1.97
N TRP A 118 -11.23 -29.60 -1.80
CA TRP A 118 -10.92 -28.54 -2.74
C TRP A 118 -10.85 -27.18 -2.04
N LEU A 119 -9.88 -26.37 -2.44
CA LEU A 119 -9.62 -25.02 -1.97
C LEU A 119 -9.45 -24.05 -3.15
N PRO A 120 -9.87 -22.79 -3.03
CA PRO A 120 -9.66 -21.80 -4.07
C PRO A 120 -8.18 -21.37 -4.15
N SER A 121 -7.74 -20.87 -5.29
CA SER A 121 -6.42 -20.26 -5.43
C SER A 121 -6.40 -18.83 -4.87
N ALA A 122 -5.23 -18.37 -4.42
CA ALA A 122 -5.02 -16.97 -4.09
C ALA A 122 -5.35 -16.07 -5.29
N GLY A 123 -5.89 -14.88 -5.02
CA GLY A 123 -6.37 -13.94 -6.03
C GLY A 123 -7.80 -14.18 -6.50
N ARG A 124 -8.39 -15.37 -6.24
CA ARG A 124 -9.77 -15.66 -6.65
C ARG A 124 -10.77 -14.83 -5.86
N VAL A 125 -11.73 -14.21 -6.57
CA VAL A 125 -12.86 -13.50 -5.96
C VAL A 125 -14.05 -14.45 -5.86
N ILE A 126 -14.57 -14.61 -4.66
CA ILE A 126 -15.74 -15.45 -4.34
C ILE A 126 -16.87 -14.52 -3.95
N ARG A 127 -17.98 -14.61 -4.67
CA ARG A 127 -19.19 -13.80 -4.44
C ARG A 127 -20.25 -14.60 -3.71
N GLN A 128 -21.28 -13.91 -3.28
CA GLN A 128 -22.49 -14.49 -2.67
C GLN A 128 -23.02 -15.70 -3.47
N GLY A 129 -23.39 -16.76 -2.77
CA GLY A 129 -23.93 -17.99 -3.36
C GLY A 129 -22.87 -18.85 -4.08
N ARG A 130 -21.58 -18.53 -3.97
CA ARG A 130 -20.52 -19.31 -4.60
C ARG A 130 -19.76 -20.17 -3.59
N VAL A 131 -19.25 -21.29 -4.11
CA VAL A 131 -18.47 -22.25 -3.31
C VAL A 131 -17.18 -21.60 -2.83
N LEU A 132 -16.97 -21.62 -1.52
CA LEU A 132 -15.79 -21.13 -0.85
C LEU A 132 -14.70 -22.21 -0.77
N TYR A 133 -15.07 -23.42 -0.35
CA TYR A 133 -14.24 -24.63 -0.37
C TYR A 133 -15.14 -25.87 -0.39
N ARG A 134 -14.55 -27.06 -0.56
CA ARG A 134 -15.29 -28.33 -0.55
C ARG A 134 -14.73 -29.29 0.47
N VAL A 135 -15.62 -30.10 1.05
CA VAL A 135 -15.31 -31.11 2.06
C VAL A 135 -15.76 -32.51 1.62
N ASP A 136 -15.11 -33.53 2.09
CA ASP A 136 -15.40 -34.95 1.88
C ASP A 136 -15.65 -35.30 0.39
N ASN A 137 -16.81 -35.86 0.05
CA ASN A 137 -17.21 -36.20 -1.31
C ASN A 137 -17.60 -34.97 -2.16
N GLY A 138 -16.88 -33.86 -1.98
CA GLY A 138 -17.10 -32.64 -2.76
C GLY A 138 -18.28 -31.78 -2.28
N THR A 139 -18.76 -31.98 -1.07
CA THR A 139 -19.81 -31.17 -0.46
C THR A 139 -19.35 -29.70 -0.38
N PRO A 140 -20.08 -28.74 -0.98
CA PRO A 140 -19.70 -27.36 -1.00
C PRO A 140 -19.94 -26.66 0.34
N VAL A 141 -19.02 -25.83 0.76
CA VAL A 141 -19.22 -24.77 1.76
C VAL A 141 -19.35 -23.46 1.03
N VAL A 142 -20.42 -22.71 1.31
CA VAL A 142 -20.88 -21.59 0.50
C VAL A 142 -20.67 -20.27 1.20
N LEU A 143 -20.26 -19.23 0.45
CA LEU A 143 -20.22 -17.87 0.93
C LEU A 143 -21.61 -17.23 0.79
N LEU A 144 -22.18 -16.79 1.89
CA LEU A 144 -23.38 -15.95 1.96
C LEU A 144 -23.03 -14.59 2.56
N TYR A 145 -23.89 -13.59 2.39
CA TYR A 145 -23.66 -12.27 2.94
C TYR A 145 -24.37 -12.07 4.26
N GLY A 146 -23.65 -11.58 5.25
CA GLY A 146 -24.21 -11.31 6.57
C GLY A 146 -23.15 -10.81 7.54
N SER A 147 -23.63 -10.27 8.65
CA SER A 147 -22.80 -9.78 9.76
C SER A 147 -22.76 -10.76 10.94
N VAL A 148 -23.73 -11.68 11.01
CA VAL A 148 -23.81 -12.70 12.06
C VAL A 148 -23.14 -13.98 11.56
N PRO A 149 -22.05 -14.44 12.19
CA PRO A 149 -21.41 -15.70 11.80
C PRO A 149 -22.32 -16.91 11.96
N GLY A 150 -22.20 -17.92 11.07
CA GLY A 150 -22.89 -19.20 11.23
C GLY A 150 -22.39 -19.93 12.48
N TRP A 151 -23.21 -19.98 13.52
CA TRP A 151 -22.83 -20.53 14.83
C TRP A 151 -23.62 -21.76 15.23
N ARG A 152 -24.68 -22.10 14.50
CA ARG A 152 -25.56 -23.24 14.76
C ARG A 152 -26.10 -23.85 13.47
N ASN A 153 -26.77 -24.99 13.60
CA ASN A 153 -27.56 -25.56 12.51
C ASN A 153 -28.81 -24.69 12.24
N LEU A 154 -29.15 -24.51 10.98
CA LEU A 154 -30.37 -23.81 10.54
C LEU A 154 -31.27 -24.81 9.85
N SER A 155 -32.52 -24.94 10.34
CA SER A 155 -33.55 -25.85 9.81
C SER A 155 -34.89 -25.28 10.05
N GLU A 156 -35.93 -25.88 9.45
CA GLU A 156 -37.31 -25.45 9.62
C GLU A 156 -37.71 -25.35 11.12
N GLY A 157 -38.32 -24.23 11.48
CA GLY A 157 -38.65 -23.88 12.85
C GLY A 157 -37.63 -23.02 13.58
N THR A 158 -36.41 -22.83 13.03
CA THR A 158 -35.40 -21.95 13.62
C THR A 158 -35.78 -20.48 13.44
N THR A 159 -35.55 -19.64 14.46
CA THR A 159 -35.76 -18.18 14.40
C THR A 159 -34.51 -17.41 14.78
N GLY A 160 -34.33 -16.20 14.23
CA GLY A 160 -33.27 -15.28 14.61
C GLY A 160 -32.67 -14.48 13.48
N GLU A 161 -31.69 -13.63 13.81
CA GLU A 161 -31.05 -12.75 12.85
C GLU A 161 -30.20 -13.50 11.81
N ASP A 162 -29.64 -14.65 12.18
CA ASP A 162 -28.98 -15.58 11.27
C ASP A 162 -29.93 -16.16 10.21
N VAL A 163 -31.20 -16.34 10.55
CA VAL A 163 -32.26 -16.73 9.59
C VAL A 163 -32.66 -15.53 8.74
N THR A 164 -32.73 -14.34 9.33
CA THR A 164 -33.06 -13.11 8.60
C THR A 164 -32.06 -12.86 7.47
N GLN A 165 -30.74 -12.91 7.75
CA GLN A 165 -29.74 -12.72 6.71
C GLN A 165 -29.76 -13.83 5.66
N LEU A 166 -29.97 -15.09 6.05
CA LEU A 166 -30.15 -16.20 5.12
C LEU A 166 -31.34 -15.96 4.15
N ASN A 167 -32.47 -15.55 4.68
CA ASN A 167 -33.66 -15.29 3.88
C ASN A 167 -33.41 -14.11 2.89
N HIS A 168 -32.72 -13.06 3.32
CA HIS A 168 -32.33 -11.98 2.42
C HIS A 168 -31.41 -12.48 1.29
N ASP A 169 -30.46 -13.34 1.63
CA ASP A 169 -29.58 -13.95 0.66
C ASP A 169 -30.30 -14.84 -0.36
N LEU A 170 -31.20 -15.70 0.12
CA LEU A 170 -31.95 -16.57 -0.75
C LEU A 170 -32.86 -15.80 -1.73
N VAL A 171 -33.47 -14.71 -1.26
CA VAL A 171 -34.19 -13.79 -2.13
C VAL A 171 -33.27 -13.07 -3.11
N GLY A 172 -32.15 -12.55 -2.65
CA GLY A 172 -31.15 -11.87 -3.49
C GLY A 172 -30.55 -12.77 -4.56
N LEU A 173 -30.43 -14.07 -4.28
CA LEU A 173 -29.93 -15.10 -5.21
C LEU A 173 -31.02 -15.66 -6.12
N GLY A 174 -32.30 -15.34 -5.87
CA GLY A 174 -33.44 -15.78 -6.69
C GLY A 174 -33.99 -17.17 -6.34
N TYR A 175 -33.61 -17.74 -5.19
CA TYR A 175 -34.14 -19.03 -4.71
C TYR A 175 -35.48 -18.90 -4.00
N ALA A 176 -35.80 -17.70 -3.50
CA ALA A 176 -37.09 -17.38 -2.89
C ALA A 176 -37.63 -16.05 -3.39
N THR A 177 -38.92 -15.79 -3.22
CA THR A 177 -39.51 -14.47 -3.45
C THR A 177 -39.68 -13.71 -2.13
N SER A 178 -39.57 -12.38 -2.19
CA SER A 178 -39.77 -11.53 -1.02
C SER A 178 -41.19 -11.65 -0.44
N SER A 179 -42.20 -11.98 -1.27
CA SER A 179 -43.56 -12.16 -0.85
C SER A 179 -43.72 -13.42 0.01
N ASP A 180 -43.13 -14.53 -0.40
CA ASP A 180 -43.25 -15.81 0.31
C ASP A 180 -42.57 -15.75 1.68
N ILE A 181 -41.36 -15.17 1.72
CA ILE A 181 -40.63 -15.00 2.98
C ILE A 181 -41.35 -14.03 3.91
N ARG A 182 -41.82 -12.87 3.41
CA ARG A 182 -42.51 -11.87 4.23
C ARG A 182 -43.79 -12.38 4.86
N ALA A 183 -44.52 -13.21 4.15
CA ALA A 183 -45.76 -13.78 4.65
C ALA A 183 -45.56 -14.68 5.88
N LEU A 184 -44.39 -15.29 6.00
CA LEU A 184 -44.05 -16.25 7.06
C LEU A 184 -43.07 -15.65 8.13
N GLY A 185 -42.48 -14.50 7.87
CA GLY A 185 -41.51 -13.82 8.75
C GLY A 185 -40.09 -13.95 8.22
N TRP A 186 -39.37 -12.82 8.18
CA TRP A 186 -37.98 -12.80 7.73
C TRP A 186 -37.03 -13.53 8.69
N ASP A 187 -37.32 -13.51 9.96
CA ASP A 187 -36.55 -14.12 11.04
C ASP A 187 -36.90 -15.59 11.31
N TYR A 188 -37.84 -16.17 10.52
CA TYR A 188 -38.32 -17.53 10.69
C TYR A 188 -37.88 -18.44 9.52
N TYR A 189 -37.24 -19.55 9.84
CA TYR A 189 -36.90 -20.61 8.87
C TYR A 189 -38.13 -21.41 8.56
N SER A 190 -38.86 -21.00 7.55
CA SER A 190 -40.12 -21.56 7.14
C SER A 190 -39.96 -22.71 6.13
N TRP A 191 -41.03 -23.34 5.74
CA TRP A 191 -41.05 -24.28 4.63
C TRP A 191 -40.60 -23.64 3.31
N ALA A 192 -40.84 -22.34 3.09
CA ALA A 192 -40.39 -21.62 1.92
C ALA A 192 -38.86 -21.44 1.96
N THR A 193 -38.27 -21.11 3.13
CA THR A 193 -36.86 -21.07 3.35
C THR A 193 -36.20 -22.43 3.10
N ARG A 194 -36.81 -23.51 3.65
CA ARG A 194 -36.34 -24.88 3.44
C ARG A 194 -36.29 -25.23 1.95
N TYR A 195 -37.34 -24.96 1.22
CA TYR A 195 -37.40 -25.22 -0.22
C TYR A 195 -36.38 -24.41 -1.01
N ALA A 196 -36.18 -23.15 -0.65
CA ALA A 196 -35.18 -22.28 -1.27
C ALA A 196 -33.73 -22.79 -1.01
N VAL A 197 -33.43 -23.23 0.22
CA VAL A 197 -32.14 -23.84 0.57
C VAL A 197 -31.94 -25.15 -0.20
N GLU A 198 -32.97 -26.01 -0.27
CA GLU A 198 -32.88 -27.25 -1.02
C GLU A 198 -32.59 -27.03 -2.51
N ASN A 199 -33.15 -26.00 -3.13
CA ASN A 199 -32.85 -25.63 -4.50
C ASN A 199 -31.43 -25.08 -4.64
N MET A 200 -30.98 -24.27 -3.71
CA MET A 200 -29.59 -23.79 -3.66
C MET A 200 -28.61 -24.97 -3.52
N GLU A 201 -28.89 -25.92 -2.65
CA GLU A 201 -28.10 -27.15 -2.46
C GLU A 201 -28.01 -27.97 -3.75
N LYS A 202 -29.13 -28.12 -4.50
CA LYS A 202 -29.16 -28.81 -5.79
C LYS A 202 -28.28 -28.12 -6.83
N ASP A 203 -28.39 -26.80 -6.96
CA ASP A 203 -27.61 -26.01 -7.92
C ASP A 203 -26.12 -26.05 -7.62
N LEU A 204 -25.75 -26.16 -6.37
CA LEU A 204 -24.34 -26.23 -5.91
C LEU A 204 -23.78 -27.66 -5.96
N GLY A 205 -24.63 -28.66 -6.26
CA GLY A 205 -24.26 -30.04 -6.37
C GLY A 205 -24.02 -30.73 -5.03
N VAL A 206 -24.83 -30.40 -4.01
CA VAL A 206 -24.87 -31.16 -2.74
C VAL A 206 -25.41 -32.56 -3.02
N PRO A 207 -24.72 -33.63 -2.62
CA PRO A 207 -25.14 -34.99 -2.98
C PRO A 207 -26.55 -35.39 -2.45
N SER A 208 -26.94 -34.83 -1.31
CA SER A 208 -28.22 -35.12 -0.67
C SER A 208 -28.85 -33.81 -0.16
N PRO A 209 -29.48 -33.02 -1.04
CA PRO A 209 -30.12 -31.78 -0.65
C PRO A 209 -31.20 -32.03 0.41
N SER A 210 -31.12 -31.38 1.54
CA SER A 210 -31.98 -31.55 2.69
C SER A 210 -32.88 -30.36 2.99
N GLY A 211 -32.50 -29.21 2.43
CA GLY A 211 -33.12 -27.95 2.78
C GLY A 211 -32.82 -27.54 4.23
N SER A 212 -31.72 -28.01 4.80
CA SER A 212 -31.21 -27.58 6.11
C SER A 212 -29.73 -27.31 6.00
N LEU A 213 -29.21 -26.36 6.78
CA LEU A 213 -27.84 -25.93 6.77
C LEU A 213 -27.17 -26.35 8.08
N PRO A 214 -26.43 -27.47 8.08
CA PRO A 214 -25.57 -27.80 9.21
C PRO A 214 -24.56 -26.70 9.51
N GLN A 215 -24.12 -26.57 10.76
CA GLN A 215 -23.07 -25.65 11.12
C GLN A 215 -21.81 -25.91 10.28
N GLY A 216 -21.27 -24.87 9.66
CA GLY A 216 -20.09 -24.97 8.80
C GLY A 216 -20.39 -25.25 7.33
N SER A 217 -21.65 -25.47 6.91
CA SER A 217 -22.03 -25.58 5.50
C SER A 217 -22.08 -24.22 4.79
N VAL A 218 -22.24 -23.14 5.54
CA VAL A 218 -22.22 -21.77 5.05
C VAL A 218 -21.28 -20.91 5.88
N VAL A 219 -20.67 -19.91 5.23
CA VAL A 219 -19.87 -18.86 5.85
C VAL A 219 -20.54 -17.53 5.50
N PHE A 220 -20.88 -16.75 6.53
CA PHE A 220 -21.42 -15.42 6.35
C PHE A 220 -20.30 -14.40 6.48
N GLU A 221 -20.20 -13.52 5.48
CA GLU A 221 -19.27 -12.38 5.45
C GLU A 221 -19.99 -11.17 4.85
N PRO A 222 -19.61 -9.93 5.18
CA PRO A 222 -20.41 -8.77 4.78
C PRO A 222 -20.35 -8.44 3.28
N GLN A 223 -19.46 -9.09 2.52
CA GLN A 223 -19.24 -8.81 1.10
C GLN A 223 -18.48 -9.93 0.39
N ALA A 224 -18.25 -9.76 -0.92
CA ALA A 224 -17.39 -10.64 -1.69
C ALA A 224 -15.99 -10.74 -1.09
N LEU A 225 -15.42 -11.93 -1.12
CA LEU A 225 -14.09 -12.22 -0.62
C LEU A 225 -13.10 -12.43 -1.77
N ARG A 226 -11.98 -11.73 -1.72
CA ARG A 226 -10.81 -12.04 -2.54
C ARG A 226 -9.83 -12.83 -1.68
N VAL A 227 -9.54 -14.05 -2.07
CA VAL A 227 -8.60 -14.92 -1.36
C VAL A 227 -7.21 -14.29 -1.39
N SER A 228 -6.69 -13.90 -0.22
CA SER A 228 -5.33 -13.38 -0.11
C SER A 228 -4.31 -14.49 0.13
N GLN A 229 -4.67 -15.48 0.95
CA GLN A 229 -3.80 -16.60 1.29
C GLN A 229 -4.63 -17.83 1.66
N VAL A 230 -4.22 -19.00 1.18
CA VAL A 230 -4.77 -20.27 1.60
C VAL A 230 -3.85 -20.86 2.67
N THR A 231 -4.40 -21.12 3.85
CA THR A 231 -3.64 -21.61 5.02
C THR A 231 -3.71 -23.12 5.12
N ALA A 232 -4.87 -23.70 4.79
CA ALA A 232 -5.09 -25.14 4.80
C ALA A 232 -4.65 -25.81 3.50
N SER A 233 -4.53 -27.12 3.50
CA SER A 233 -4.21 -27.93 2.32
C SER A 233 -5.29 -28.98 2.06
N PRO A 234 -5.53 -29.40 0.81
CA PRO A 234 -6.38 -30.57 0.55
C PRO A 234 -5.88 -31.78 1.37
N GLY A 235 -6.81 -32.51 1.96
CA GLY A 235 -6.52 -33.61 2.87
C GLY A 235 -6.45 -33.23 4.36
N SER A 236 -6.42 -31.94 4.71
CA SER A 236 -6.48 -31.49 6.10
C SER A 236 -7.92 -31.45 6.63
N PRO A 237 -8.14 -31.42 7.98
CA PRO A 237 -9.45 -31.28 8.57
C PRO A 237 -10.17 -30.02 8.10
N ALA A 238 -11.49 -30.08 7.93
CA ALA A 238 -12.34 -28.94 7.57
C ALA A 238 -12.66 -28.02 8.76
N SER A 239 -11.93 -28.16 9.86
CA SER A 239 -12.02 -27.32 11.05
C SER A 239 -10.75 -26.47 11.21
N GLY A 240 -10.88 -25.30 11.85
CA GLY A 240 -9.75 -24.38 12.05
C GLY A 240 -9.52 -23.41 10.89
N PRO A 241 -8.35 -22.73 10.84
CA PRO A 241 -8.07 -21.72 9.81
C PRO A 241 -7.98 -22.34 8.42
N ILE A 242 -8.81 -21.91 7.50
CA ILE A 242 -8.87 -22.39 6.11
C ILE A 242 -8.12 -21.44 5.17
N LEU A 243 -8.50 -20.17 5.16
CA LEU A 243 -7.91 -19.15 4.30
C LEU A 243 -8.08 -17.76 4.91
N SER A 244 -7.24 -16.85 4.46
CA SER A 244 -7.40 -15.41 4.67
C SER A 244 -7.89 -14.75 3.39
N ALA A 245 -8.69 -13.71 3.52
CA ALA A 245 -9.25 -12.99 2.40
C ALA A 245 -9.30 -11.48 2.69
N THR A 246 -9.44 -10.71 1.62
CA THR A 246 -9.75 -9.28 1.65
C THR A 246 -11.08 -9.05 0.92
N SER A 247 -11.57 -7.84 0.87
CA SER A 247 -12.60 -7.47 -0.10
C SER A 247 -12.00 -7.46 -1.52
N ASP A 248 -12.83 -7.25 -2.52
CA ASP A 248 -12.40 -7.05 -3.92
C ASP A 248 -12.16 -5.58 -4.27
N ARG A 249 -12.17 -4.67 -3.26
CA ARG A 249 -11.99 -3.23 -3.45
C ARG A 249 -10.57 -2.81 -3.15
N HIS A 250 -9.92 -2.14 -4.10
CA HIS A 250 -8.60 -1.56 -3.89
C HIS A 250 -8.62 -0.45 -2.83
N VAL A 251 -7.59 -0.44 -2.02
CA VAL A 251 -7.28 0.60 -1.04
C VAL A 251 -5.79 0.88 -1.07
N VAL A 252 -5.43 2.14 -0.92
CA VAL A 252 -4.04 2.55 -0.67
C VAL A 252 -3.92 2.88 0.80
N THR A 253 -2.97 2.25 1.46
CA THR A 253 -2.70 2.43 2.89
C THR A 253 -1.40 3.19 3.06
N ILE A 254 -1.46 4.32 3.76
CA ILE A 254 -0.33 5.18 4.09
C ILE A 254 -0.04 5.03 5.58
N ALA A 255 1.20 4.77 5.95
CA ALA A 255 1.70 4.91 7.31
C ALA A 255 2.18 6.36 7.50
N LEU A 256 1.28 7.24 7.93
CA LEU A 256 1.55 8.67 8.09
C LEU A 256 2.13 8.95 9.47
N SER A 257 3.19 9.78 9.56
CA SER A 257 3.70 10.24 10.85
C SER A 257 2.62 11.01 11.63
N THR A 258 2.53 10.75 12.94
CA THR A 258 1.59 11.46 13.82
C THR A 258 1.76 12.97 13.80
N SER A 259 2.96 13.49 13.50
CA SER A 259 3.21 14.93 13.36
C SER A 259 2.46 15.57 12.17
N MET A 260 2.04 14.78 11.20
CA MET A 260 1.32 15.24 10.00
C MET A 260 -0.21 15.03 10.10
N GLU A 261 -0.70 14.44 11.19
CA GLU A 261 -2.12 14.12 11.37
C GLU A 261 -3.03 15.34 11.13
N SER A 262 -2.65 16.50 11.69
CA SER A 262 -3.44 17.74 11.58
C SER A 262 -3.55 18.30 10.15
N GLN A 263 -2.67 17.88 9.24
CA GLN A 263 -2.61 18.34 7.85
C GLN A 263 -3.46 17.49 6.90
N VAL A 264 -4.03 16.39 7.37
CA VAL A 264 -4.71 15.39 6.54
C VAL A 264 -6.09 15.10 7.11
N LYS A 265 -7.12 15.13 6.26
CA LYS A 265 -8.51 14.90 6.65
C LYS A 265 -9.20 13.92 5.69
N ALA A 266 -10.17 13.19 6.20
CA ALA A 266 -11.08 12.43 5.35
C ALA A 266 -11.80 13.39 4.38
N GLY A 267 -11.86 13.01 3.11
CA GLY A 267 -12.36 13.83 2.01
C GLY A 267 -11.28 14.56 1.20
N ASP A 268 -10.04 14.63 1.68
CA ASP A 268 -8.95 15.28 0.95
C ASP A 268 -8.62 14.50 -0.34
N SER A 269 -8.44 15.25 -1.42
CA SER A 269 -8.03 14.71 -2.71
C SER A 269 -6.51 14.52 -2.74
N VAL A 270 -6.07 13.38 -3.23
CA VAL A 270 -4.65 13.02 -3.37
C VAL A 270 -4.37 12.50 -4.78
N SER A 271 -3.11 12.51 -5.17
CA SER A 271 -2.65 11.85 -6.40
C SER A 271 -1.81 10.64 -6.02
N VAL A 272 -2.16 9.48 -6.56
CA VAL A 272 -1.45 8.22 -6.32
C VAL A 272 -0.65 7.87 -7.56
N THR A 273 0.67 7.76 -7.41
CA THR A 273 1.57 7.31 -8.47
C THR A 273 1.79 5.81 -8.33
N LEU A 274 1.41 5.07 -9.34
CA LEU A 274 1.53 3.61 -9.44
C LEU A 274 2.97 3.20 -9.82
N PRO A 275 3.33 1.91 -9.68
CA PRO A 275 4.68 1.43 -10.00
C PRO A 275 5.10 1.61 -11.46
N ASP A 276 4.15 1.70 -12.39
CA ASP A 276 4.37 1.99 -13.80
C ASP A 276 4.60 3.47 -14.12
N GLY A 277 4.60 4.34 -13.08
CA GLY A 277 4.74 5.78 -13.21
C GLY A 277 3.43 6.51 -13.54
N SER A 278 2.33 5.82 -13.79
CA SER A 278 1.03 6.45 -14.02
C SER A 278 0.47 7.06 -12.74
N ALA A 279 -0.20 8.20 -12.86
CA ALA A 279 -0.85 8.87 -11.73
C ALA A 279 -2.37 8.71 -11.82
N THR A 280 -3.00 8.34 -10.71
CA THR A 280 -4.45 8.23 -10.59
C THR A 280 -4.95 9.05 -9.40
N PRO A 281 -6.08 9.76 -9.53
CA PRO A 281 -6.65 10.48 -8.41
C PRO A 281 -7.22 9.53 -7.36
N GLY A 282 -7.14 9.95 -6.09
CA GLY A 282 -7.72 9.26 -4.96
C GLY A 282 -8.30 10.23 -3.94
N VAL A 283 -9.08 9.70 -3.02
CA VAL A 283 -9.69 10.45 -1.91
C VAL A 283 -9.39 9.73 -0.61
N ILE A 284 -8.96 10.46 0.40
CA ILE A 284 -8.76 9.92 1.75
C ILE A 284 -10.13 9.56 2.33
N THR A 285 -10.30 8.29 2.67
CA THR A 285 -11.56 7.77 3.24
C THR A 285 -11.55 7.75 4.75
N SER A 286 -10.39 7.50 5.35
CA SER A 286 -10.26 7.48 6.80
C SER A 286 -8.86 7.84 7.24
N VAL A 287 -8.77 8.50 8.38
CA VAL A 287 -7.53 8.77 9.11
C VAL A 287 -7.64 8.04 10.43
N GLY A 288 -6.72 7.12 10.68
CA GLY A 288 -6.71 6.34 11.90
C GLY A 288 -6.37 7.21 13.12
N THR A 289 -6.99 6.91 14.24
CA THR A 289 -6.77 7.59 15.52
C THR A 289 -5.81 6.83 16.45
N VAL A 290 -5.47 5.59 16.07
CA VAL A 290 -4.57 4.74 16.85
C VAL A 290 -3.20 4.77 16.21
N ALA A 291 -2.22 5.26 16.98
CA ALA A 291 -0.83 5.23 16.55
C ALA A 291 -0.21 3.85 16.77
N SER A 292 0.60 3.42 15.81
CA SER A 292 1.38 2.18 15.85
C SER A 292 2.85 2.50 15.73
N GLY A 293 3.71 1.71 16.37
CA GLY A 293 5.16 1.89 16.37
C GLY A 293 5.70 2.44 17.70
N SER A 294 7.01 2.72 17.74
CA SER A 294 7.67 3.32 18.90
C SER A 294 7.42 4.83 18.97
N SER A 295 7.63 5.43 20.13
CA SER A 295 7.39 6.87 20.37
C SER A 295 8.13 7.80 19.39
N SER A 296 9.27 7.38 18.84
CA SER A 296 10.06 8.14 17.87
C SER A 296 9.62 7.94 16.41
N SER A 297 8.86 6.88 16.12
CA SER A 297 8.40 6.52 14.77
C SER A 297 6.92 6.12 14.75
N ALA A 298 6.13 6.75 15.62
CA ALA A 298 4.69 6.51 15.68
C ALA A 298 4.01 6.95 14.39
N THR A 299 3.24 6.05 13.79
CA THR A 299 2.47 6.30 12.57
C THR A 299 1.00 5.99 12.78
N ILE A 300 0.15 6.72 12.07
CA ILE A 300 -1.28 6.44 11.95
C ILE A 300 -1.56 5.89 10.56
N THR A 301 -2.56 5.03 10.47
CA THR A 301 -2.97 4.45 9.20
C THR A 301 -3.96 5.37 8.50
N VAL A 302 -3.62 5.82 7.30
CA VAL A 302 -4.53 6.59 6.44
C VAL A 302 -4.94 5.73 5.25
N GLN A 303 -6.24 5.66 4.98
CA GLN A 303 -6.77 4.91 3.86
C GLN A 303 -7.23 5.84 2.73
N VAL A 304 -6.82 5.52 1.52
CA VAL A 304 -7.16 6.24 0.31
C VAL A 304 -7.90 5.31 -0.64
N LYS A 305 -9.05 5.76 -1.11
CA LYS A 305 -9.82 5.10 -2.18
C LYS A 305 -9.41 5.70 -3.52
N LEU A 306 -9.07 4.86 -4.48
CA LEU A 306 -8.83 5.29 -5.86
C LEU A 306 -10.14 5.71 -6.52
N THR A 307 -10.12 6.84 -7.23
CA THR A 307 -11.27 7.30 -8.02
C THR A 307 -11.50 6.38 -9.23
N HIS A 308 -10.41 5.87 -9.81
CA HIS A 308 -10.42 4.92 -10.90
C HIS A 308 -9.73 3.61 -10.48
N PRO A 309 -10.44 2.68 -9.81
CA PRO A 309 -9.84 1.45 -9.31
C PRO A 309 -9.26 0.55 -10.41
N SER A 310 -9.79 0.64 -11.64
CA SER A 310 -9.30 -0.12 -12.79
C SER A 310 -7.85 0.22 -13.18
N ALA A 311 -7.36 1.42 -12.83
CA ALA A 311 -5.97 1.79 -13.05
C ALA A 311 -5.00 0.92 -12.26
N ALA A 312 -5.42 0.39 -11.11
CA ALA A 312 -4.62 -0.50 -10.29
C ALA A 312 -4.50 -1.93 -10.88
N GLY A 313 -5.34 -2.28 -11.85
CA GLY A 313 -5.32 -3.61 -12.48
C GLY A 313 -5.49 -4.73 -11.45
N SER A 314 -4.54 -5.67 -11.43
CA SER A 314 -4.50 -6.78 -10.47
C SER A 314 -3.43 -6.58 -9.38
N LEU A 315 -2.86 -5.38 -9.25
CA LEU A 315 -1.80 -5.09 -8.29
C LEU A 315 -2.29 -5.33 -6.85
N ASP A 316 -1.45 -6.00 -6.08
CA ASP A 316 -1.68 -6.30 -4.66
C ASP A 316 -0.37 -6.18 -3.92
N GLN A 317 -0.40 -5.60 -2.72
CA GLN A 317 0.79 -5.30 -1.90
C GLN A 317 1.87 -4.52 -2.68
N ALA A 318 1.44 -3.68 -3.64
CA ALA A 318 2.35 -2.93 -4.49
C ALA A 318 2.78 -1.60 -3.82
N PRO A 319 4.07 -1.25 -3.84
CA PRO A 319 4.52 0.05 -3.36
C PRO A 319 4.04 1.15 -4.30
N VAL A 320 3.48 2.21 -3.75
CA VAL A 320 3.00 3.39 -4.47
C VAL A 320 3.41 4.66 -3.74
N THR A 321 3.41 5.78 -4.44
CA THR A 321 3.65 7.10 -3.85
C THR A 321 2.35 7.90 -3.85
N VAL A 322 2.00 8.46 -2.70
CA VAL A 322 0.81 9.31 -2.56
C VAL A 322 1.24 10.75 -2.34
N ASN A 323 0.83 11.64 -3.23
CA ASN A 323 1.05 13.09 -3.11
C ASN A 323 -0.19 13.71 -2.45
N ILE A 324 0.00 14.16 -1.21
CA ILE A 324 -1.05 14.76 -0.39
C ILE A 324 -0.92 16.27 -0.52
N THR A 325 -2.02 16.97 -0.85
CA THR A 325 -2.05 18.44 -0.83
C THR A 325 -2.22 18.89 0.62
N THR A 326 -1.17 19.48 1.19
CA THR A 326 -1.15 19.93 2.59
C THR A 326 -1.62 21.36 2.78
N ALA A 327 -1.50 22.17 1.74
CA ALA A 327 -1.99 23.55 1.77
C ALA A 327 -2.37 24.03 0.36
N ARG A 328 -3.33 24.96 0.29
CA ARG A 328 -3.76 25.61 -0.97
C ARG A 328 -3.87 27.10 -0.76
N ALA A 329 -3.50 27.87 -1.77
CA ALA A 329 -3.71 29.31 -1.81
C ALA A 329 -4.27 29.68 -3.19
N SER A 330 -5.45 30.29 -3.19
CA SER A 330 -6.14 30.64 -4.44
C SER A 330 -5.93 32.12 -4.79
N ASN A 331 -5.80 32.42 -6.09
CA ASN A 331 -5.66 33.74 -6.65
C ASN A 331 -4.51 34.56 -6.03
N VAL A 332 -3.38 33.91 -5.74
CA VAL A 332 -2.22 34.57 -5.14
C VAL A 332 -1.20 34.99 -6.19
N LEU A 333 -0.40 36.01 -5.89
CA LEU A 333 0.73 36.40 -6.73
C LEU A 333 1.82 35.34 -6.62
N VAL A 334 2.32 34.87 -7.75
CA VAL A 334 3.37 33.86 -7.81
C VAL A 334 4.54 34.30 -8.66
N VAL A 335 5.72 33.90 -8.23
CA VAL A 335 6.98 34.04 -8.95
C VAL A 335 7.72 32.72 -8.97
N GLN A 336 8.66 32.56 -9.87
CA GLN A 336 9.55 31.41 -9.87
C GLN A 336 10.47 31.44 -8.64
N VAL A 337 10.70 30.31 -7.97
CA VAL A 337 11.53 30.24 -6.75
C VAL A 337 12.92 30.83 -7.00
N GLY A 338 13.50 30.59 -8.20
CA GLY A 338 14.79 31.14 -8.60
C GLY A 338 14.85 32.67 -8.73
N ALA A 339 13.69 33.39 -8.73
CA ALA A 339 13.66 34.84 -8.74
C ALA A 339 13.80 35.47 -7.34
N LEU A 340 13.76 34.67 -6.27
CA LEU A 340 13.91 35.14 -4.89
C LEU A 340 15.36 35.47 -4.58
N LEU A 341 15.57 36.67 -4.05
CA LEU A 341 16.86 37.15 -3.56
C LEU A 341 16.79 37.28 -2.04
N ALA A 342 17.73 36.65 -1.34
CA ALA A 342 17.85 36.86 0.11
C ALA A 342 18.34 38.27 0.44
N GLN A 343 17.78 38.89 1.48
CA GLN A 343 18.19 40.20 1.97
C GLN A 343 18.68 40.12 3.43
N PRO A 344 19.86 40.75 3.75
CA PRO A 344 20.22 40.98 5.14
C PRO A 344 19.37 42.12 5.78
N PRO A 345 18.96 42.07 7.06
CA PRO A 345 19.27 41.02 8.06
C PRO A 345 18.31 39.83 8.04
N GLY A 346 17.55 39.63 7.00
CA GLY A 346 16.60 38.55 6.80
C GLY A 346 15.42 38.98 5.93
N GLY A 347 14.82 38.04 5.20
CA GLY A 347 13.72 38.28 4.26
C GLY A 347 14.12 38.04 2.81
N TYR A 348 13.15 38.28 1.93
CA TYR A 348 13.31 38.06 0.50
C TYR A 348 12.90 39.30 -0.31
N ALA A 349 13.49 39.45 -1.47
CA ALA A 349 13.11 40.41 -2.47
C ALA A 349 13.10 39.78 -3.85
N VAL A 350 12.45 40.43 -4.79
CA VAL A 350 12.54 40.16 -6.22
C VAL A 350 13.05 41.39 -6.97
N GLU A 351 13.80 41.15 -8.05
CA GLU A 351 14.20 42.24 -8.95
C GLU A 351 13.18 42.37 -10.09
N VAL A 352 12.46 43.46 -10.12
CA VAL A 352 11.53 43.78 -11.20
C VAL A 352 12.31 44.47 -12.33
N ALA A 353 12.20 43.96 -13.53
CA ALA A 353 12.80 44.52 -14.74
C ALA A 353 11.91 45.70 -15.24
N GLY A 354 12.49 46.86 -15.34
CA GLY A 354 11.86 48.06 -15.90
C GLY A 354 12.33 48.35 -17.34
N ALA A 355 11.83 49.45 -17.90
CA ALA A 355 12.26 49.90 -19.23
C ALA A 355 13.75 50.33 -19.21
N GLY A 356 14.47 50.13 -20.33
CA GLY A 356 15.83 50.56 -20.48
C GLY A 356 16.84 49.79 -19.57
N ASN A 357 16.60 48.52 -19.30
CA ASN A 357 17.45 47.64 -18.46
C ASN A 357 17.54 48.11 -16.98
N THR A 358 16.61 48.92 -16.51
CA THR A 358 16.53 49.33 -15.10
C THR A 358 16.01 48.14 -14.26
N ARG A 359 16.51 48.05 -13.00
CA ARG A 359 16.07 47.00 -12.07
C ARG A 359 15.65 47.64 -10.76
N ARG A 360 14.51 47.25 -10.25
CA ARG A 360 13.99 47.68 -8.97
C ARG A 360 13.82 46.51 -8.04
N ARG A 361 14.49 46.56 -6.90
CA ARG A 361 14.29 45.53 -5.85
C ARG A 361 13.01 45.85 -5.09
N VAL A 362 12.17 44.83 -4.97
CA VAL A 362 10.91 44.89 -4.24
C VAL A 362 10.97 43.83 -3.12
N PRO A 363 10.91 44.29 -1.85
CA PRO A 363 10.82 43.37 -0.73
C PRO A 363 9.51 42.60 -0.82
N VAL A 364 9.60 41.27 -0.56
CA VAL A 364 8.44 40.36 -0.58
C VAL A 364 8.45 39.48 0.64
N ARG A 365 7.25 39.11 1.09
CA ARG A 365 7.06 37.99 2.03
C ARG A 365 6.70 36.77 1.21
N VAL A 366 7.38 35.67 1.48
CA VAL A 366 7.10 34.38 0.85
C VAL A 366 6.03 33.65 1.66
N GLY A 367 5.12 33.02 0.96
CA GLY A 367 4.08 32.16 1.52
C GLY A 367 4.29 30.72 1.10
N LEU A 368 3.28 30.13 0.44
CA LEU A 368 3.27 28.75 0.02
C LEU A 368 4.26 28.49 -1.13
N PHE A 369 4.95 27.37 -1.06
CA PHE A 369 5.81 26.86 -2.13
C PHE A 369 5.07 25.75 -2.88
N ASP A 370 5.14 25.79 -4.20
CA ASP A 370 4.72 24.73 -5.09
C ASP A 370 5.97 24.11 -5.71
N ASP A 371 6.46 23.05 -5.08
CA ASP A 371 7.70 22.38 -5.49
C ASP A 371 7.57 21.71 -6.87
N THR A 372 6.35 21.30 -7.23
CA THR A 372 6.06 20.66 -8.51
C THR A 372 6.17 21.64 -9.68
N ALA A 373 5.67 22.87 -9.47
CA ALA A 373 5.70 23.92 -10.49
C ALA A 373 6.94 24.83 -10.37
N GLY A 374 7.74 24.70 -9.31
CA GLY A 374 8.87 25.57 -9.03
C GLY A 374 8.46 27.03 -8.73
N LEU A 375 7.29 27.20 -8.15
CA LEU A 375 6.66 28.49 -7.89
C LEU A 375 6.52 28.78 -6.41
N VAL A 376 6.50 30.06 -6.07
CA VAL A 376 6.29 30.50 -4.68
C VAL A 376 5.30 31.64 -4.63
N GLN A 377 4.40 31.57 -3.65
CA GLN A 377 3.52 32.66 -3.31
C GLN A 377 4.33 33.84 -2.76
N VAL A 378 4.07 35.04 -3.27
CA VAL A 378 4.69 36.27 -2.78
C VAL A 378 3.63 37.29 -2.41
N THR A 379 3.90 38.06 -1.34
CA THR A 379 3.10 39.20 -0.93
C THR A 379 4.01 40.42 -0.83
N GLY A 380 3.70 41.46 -1.54
CA GLY A 380 4.50 42.69 -1.60
C GLY A 380 3.95 43.68 -2.59
N ASN A 381 4.69 44.78 -2.84
CA ASN A 381 4.28 45.80 -3.82
C ASN A 381 4.62 45.35 -5.25
N LEU A 382 3.98 44.26 -5.69
CA LEU A 382 4.07 43.65 -7.01
C LEU A 382 2.71 43.65 -7.69
N ARG A 383 2.71 43.81 -9.01
CA ARG A 383 1.48 43.76 -9.84
C ARG A 383 1.56 42.56 -10.81
N PRO A 384 0.42 41.95 -11.10
CA PRO A 384 0.36 41.00 -12.20
C PRO A 384 0.83 41.64 -13.50
N GLY A 385 1.64 40.91 -14.30
CA GLY A 385 2.22 41.40 -15.54
C GLY A 385 3.62 42.01 -15.40
N GLU A 386 4.08 42.36 -14.19
CA GLU A 386 5.48 42.77 -13.97
C GLU A 386 6.44 41.61 -14.27
N ARG A 387 7.60 41.95 -14.81
CA ARG A 387 8.64 40.96 -15.11
C ARG A 387 9.68 40.94 -13.98
N VAL A 388 9.91 39.80 -13.39
CA VAL A 388 10.96 39.56 -12.39
C VAL A 388 12.16 38.85 -13.02
N VAL A 389 13.36 39.27 -12.65
CA VAL A 389 14.61 38.69 -13.14
C VAL A 389 14.83 37.34 -12.49
N VAL A 390 15.13 36.34 -13.31
CA VAL A 390 15.56 35.00 -12.86
C VAL A 390 17.02 34.83 -13.22
N PRO A 391 17.92 34.55 -12.26
CA PRO A 391 19.32 34.26 -12.56
C PRO A 391 19.44 33.08 -13.51
N ASN A 392 20.30 33.19 -14.51
CA ASN A 392 20.72 32.02 -15.28
C ASN A 392 21.62 31.19 -14.39
N ILE A 393 21.19 29.98 -14.05
CA ILE A 393 21.99 28.95 -13.36
C ILE A 393 22.78 28.17 -14.41
#